data_35d144ee823435ff3e22feb26d1a8ce6
#
_entry.id   35d144ee823435ff3e22feb26d1a8ce6
#
_cell.length_a   1.000
_cell.length_b   1.000
_cell.length_c   1.000
_cell.angle_alpha   90.00
_cell.angle_beta   90.00
_cell.angle_gamma   90.00
#
_symmetry.space_group_name_H-M   'P 1'
#
loop_
_entity.id
_entity.type
_entity.pdbx_description
1 polymer ?
#
loop_
_entity_poly.entity_id
_entity_poly.type
_entity_poly.pdbx_seq_one_letter_code
_entity_poly.pdbx_strand_id
1 'polypeptide(L)'
;MVPVHLSKTENSQRPPPIISAGMRTVLIIVAAALLTVFVVAALLNPYEADGTARTMGTHVQMGLPPCTFQVMTGVPCPSCGLTTSMALLAHGDVRNSLRANAAGTVLALFWLALIPWCLISALVRRYLMVVSLEWALLVAVIFFVGLLLVRWGIVLGVGWYNGKYF
;
A
#
# COMPACT_ATOMS: atom_id res chain seq x y z
N MET A 1 3.63 17.16 -58.29
CA MET A 1 3.88 17.66 -56.94
C MET A 1 2.60 17.52 -56.11
N VAL A 2 2.52 16.51 -55.24
CA VAL A 2 1.39 16.29 -54.38
C VAL A 2 1.74 16.88 -53.00
N PRO A 3 0.97 17.79 -52.43
CA PRO A 3 1.29 18.34 -51.12
C PRO A 3 1.06 17.28 -50.05
N VAL A 4 2.13 16.95 -49.30
CA VAL A 4 2.07 16.13 -48.09
C VAL A 4 1.35 16.94 -47.02
N HIS A 5 0.11 16.58 -46.74
CA HIS A 5 -0.70 17.20 -45.70
C HIS A 5 -0.23 16.69 -44.35
N LEU A 6 0.36 17.58 -43.55
CA LEU A 6 0.78 17.35 -42.18
C LEU A 6 -0.42 17.12 -41.27
N SER A 7 -0.79 15.86 -41.05
CA SER A 7 -1.84 15.45 -40.07
C SER A 7 -1.28 15.29 -38.66
N LYS A 8 -0.33 16.11 -38.22
CA LYS A 8 0.37 15.95 -36.93
C LYS A 8 -0.18 16.82 -35.80
N THR A 9 -1.25 17.59 -36.00
CA THR A 9 -1.74 18.55 -35.00
C THR A 9 -3.10 18.21 -34.39
N GLU A 10 -3.73 17.10 -34.76
CA GLU A 10 -5.09 16.79 -34.32
C GLU A 10 -5.20 15.96 -33.01
N ASN A 11 -4.07 15.50 -32.45
CA ASN A 11 -4.08 14.65 -31.27
C ASN A 11 -3.94 15.40 -29.92
N SER A 12 -3.87 16.75 -29.96
CA SER A 12 -3.63 17.57 -28.76
C SER A 12 -4.90 18.07 -28.03
N GLN A 13 -6.11 17.78 -28.54
CA GLN A 13 -7.35 18.37 -28.01
C GLN A 13 -8.46 17.36 -27.68
N ARG A 14 -8.16 16.08 -27.53
CA ARG A 14 -9.19 15.18 -26.98
C ARG A 14 -9.39 15.48 -25.51
N PRO A 15 -10.60 15.90 -25.09
CA PRO A 15 -10.87 16.04 -23.66
C PRO A 15 -10.60 14.71 -22.96
N PRO A 16 -10.03 14.73 -21.75
CA PRO A 16 -9.74 13.49 -21.02
C PRO A 16 -11.02 12.65 -20.89
N PRO A 17 -10.92 11.32 -21.05
CA PRO A 17 -12.09 10.44 -21.08
C PRO A 17 -12.90 10.59 -19.78
N ILE A 18 -14.20 10.78 -19.96
CA ILE A 18 -15.14 10.86 -18.84
C ILE A 18 -15.27 9.46 -18.22
N ILE A 19 -15.07 9.35 -16.90
CA ILE A 19 -15.21 8.10 -16.16
C ILE A 19 -16.66 7.62 -16.22
N SER A 20 -16.88 6.36 -16.63
CA SER A 20 -18.20 5.72 -16.64
C SER A 20 -18.81 5.61 -15.23
N ALA A 21 -20.13 5.48 -15.14
CA ALA A 21 -20.82 5.31 -13.87
C ALA A 21 -20.30 4.08 -13.09
N GLY A 22 -20.07 2.95 -13.78
CA GLY A 22 -19.53 1.74 -13.17
C GLY A 22 -18.13 1.97 -12.57
N MET A 23 -17.25 2.67 -13.28
CA MET A 23 -15.91 2.97 -12.77
C MET A 23 -15.95 3.92 -11.56
N ARG A 24 -16.88 4.86 -11.53
CA ARG A 24 -17.10 5.73 -10.35
C ARG A 24 -17.47 4.89 -9.12
N THR A 25 -18.39 3.93 -9.29
CA THR A 25 -18.77 3.01 -8.23
C THR A 25 -17.56 2.22 -7.73
N VAL A 26 -16.72 1.71 -8.64
CA VAL A 26 -15.48 1.01 -8.27
C VAL A 26 -14.55 1.91 -7.45
N LEU A 27 -14.31 3.15 -7.86
CA LEU A 27 -13.45 4.08 -7.13
C LEU A 27 -13.99 4.38 -5.72
N ILE A 28 -15.31 4.54 -5.57
CA ILE A 28 -15.94 4.75 -4.26
C ILE A 28 -15.79 3.51 -3.37
N ILE A 29 -16.02 2.31 -3.92
CA ILE A 29 -15.84 1.05 -3.19
C ILE A 29 -14.38 0.88 -2.74
N VAL A 30 -13.42 1.16 -3.62
CA VAL A 30 -12.00 1.11 -3.27
C VAL A 30 -11.67 2.09 -2.14
N ALA A 31 -12.14 3.34 -2.25
CA ALA A 31 -11.92 4.33 -1.18
C ALA A 31 -12.53 3.89 0.15
N ALA A 32 -13.75 3.33 0.13
CA ALA A 32 -14.43 2.83 1.33
C ALA A 32 -13.68 1.64 1.94
N ALA A 33 -13.22 0.69 1.11
CA ALA A 33 -12.44 -0.45 1.56
C ALA A 33 -11.11 -0.03 2.22
N LEU A 34 -10.38 0.89 1.59
CA LEU A 34 -9.13 1.43 2.14
C LEU A 34 -9.38 2.18 3.45
N LEU A 35 -10.44 2.98 3.52
CA LEU A 35 -10.82 3.67 4.75
C LEU A 35 -11.13 2.67 5.88
N THR A 36 -11.85 1.59 5.57
CA THR A 36 -12.14 0.51 6.53
C THR A 36 -10.85 -0.12 7.07
N VAL A 37 -9.84 -0.35 6.22
CA VAL A 37 -8.53 -0.86 6.67
C VAL A 37 -7.88 0.10 7.67
N PHE A 38 -7.93 1.41 7.44
CA PHE A 38 -7.38 2.40 8.38
C PHE A 38 -8.18 2.51 9.67
N VAL A 39 -9.51 2.41 9.61
CA VAL A 39 -10.36 2.35 10.80
C VAL A 39 -10.00 1.13 11.65
N VAL A 40 -9.91 -0.05 11.04
CA VAL A 40 -9.49 -1.27 11.74
C VAL A 40 -8.09 -1.11 12.32
N ALA A 41 -7.13 -0.57 11.56
CA ALA A 41 -5.77 -0.32 12.04
C ALA A 41 -5.73 0.61 13.26
N ALA A 42 -6.59 1.64 13.29
CA ALA A 42 -6.70 2.57 14.41
C ALA A 42 -7.35 1.94 15.67
N LEU A 43 -8.18 0.92 15.49
CA LEU A 43 -8.79 0.18 16.60
C LEU A 43 -7.87 -0.87 17.22
N LEU A 44 -6.81 -1.28 16.53
CA LEU A 44 -5.85 -2.25 17.02
C LEU A 44 -4.82 -1.57 17.92
N ASN A 45 -4.45 -2.22 19.03
CA ASN A 45 -3.39 -1.73 19.91
C ASN A 45 -2.01 -2.24 19.44
N PRO A 46 -1.14 -1.37 18.88
CA PRO A 46 0.17 -1.77 18.41
C PRO A 46 1.26 -1.79 19.50
N TYR A 47 0.89 -1.66 20.77
CA TYR A 47 1.82 -1.61 21.89
C TYR A 47 1.69 -2.84 22.80
N GLU A 48 2.80 -3.21 23.45
CA GLU A 48 2.82 -4.20 24.51
C GLU A 48 2.30 -3.60 25.84
N ALA A 49 2.14 -4.44 26.86
CA ALA A 49 1.66 -4.00 28.17
C ALA A 49 2.60 -3.01 28.88
N ASP A 50 3.87 -3.01 28.52
CA ASP A 50 4.89 -2.09 29.03
C ASP A 50 4.99 -0.77 28.24
N GLY A 51 4.13 -0.59 27.22
CA GLY A 51 4.10 0.59 26.35
C GLY A 51 5.10 0.54 25.19
N THR A 52 5.88 -0.52 25.06
CA THR A 52 6.80 -0.66 23.90
C THR A 52 6.03 -1.00 22.63
N ALA A 53 6.50 -0.46 21.49
CA ALA A 53 5.87 -0.72 20.21
C ALA A 53 6.17 -2.15 19.74
N ARG A 54 5.12 -2.87 19.34
CA ARG A 54 5.24 -4.19 18.71
C ARG A 54 5.93 -4.08 17.37
N THR A 55 6.72 -5.07 17.02
CA THR A 55 7.32 -5.17 15.68
C THR A 55 6.47 -6.02 14.72
N MET A 56 5.61 -6.91 15.26
CA MET A 56 4.73 -7.79 14.48
C MET A 56 3.60 -8.37 15.36
N GLY A 57 2.65 -9.06 14.74
CA GLY A 57 1.63 -9.84 15.46
C GLY A 57 0.35 -9.06 15.82
N THR A 58 0.23 -7.78 15.48
CA THR A 58 -1.00 -7.00 15.80
C THR A 58 -2.26 -7.60 15.18
N HIS A 59 -2.15 -8.32 14.05
CA HIS A 59 -3.29 -9.00 13.40
C HIS A 59 -3.92 -10.11 14.28
N VAL A 60 -3.20 -10.67 15.25
CA VAL A 60 -3.74 -11.68 16.17
C VAL A 60 -4.91 -11.11 16.99
N GLN A 61 -4.94 -9.80 17.24
CA GLN A 61 -6.06 -9.15 17.95
C GLN A 61 -7.39 -9.23 17.18
N MET A 62 -7.34 -9.49 15.88
CA MET A 62 -8.52 -9.73 15.04
C MET A 62 -8.99 -11.19 15.06
N GLY A 63 -8.44 -12.04 15.93
CA GLY A 63 -8.73 -13.48 15.98
C GLY A 63 -8.03 -14.29 14.88
N LEU A 64 -7.09 -13.70 14.16
CA LEU A 64 -6.33 -14.39 13.13
C LEU A 64 -5.16 -15.19 13.75
N PRO A 65 -4.82 -16.36 13.20
CA PRO A 65 -3.68 -17.14 13.70
C PRO A 65 -2.35 -16.39 13.47
N PRO A 66 -1.32 -16.70 14.27
CA PRO A 66 0.04 -16.21 14.03
C PRO A 66 0.52 -16.59 12.63
N CYS A 67 1.50 -15.85 12.10
CA CYS A 67 2.05 -16.10 10.77
C CYS A 67 2.59 -17.54 10.66
N THR A 68 1.92 -18.37 9.86
CA THR A 68 2.30 -19.79 9.66
C THR A 68 3.73 -19.94 9.17
N PHE A 69 4.18 -19.07 8.27
CA PHE A 69 5.56 -19.09 7.78
C PHE A 69 6.56 -18.89 8.91
N GLN A 70 6.32 -17.93 9.80
CA GLN A 70 7.17 -17.64 10.95
C GLN A 70 7.15 -18.79 11.97
N VAL A 71 5.97 -19.39 12.21
CA VAL A 71 5.84 -20.53 13.13
C VAL A 71 6.61 -21.75 12.62
N MET A 72 6.56 -22.02 11.31
CA MET A 72 7.20 -23.20 10.71
C MET A 72 8.71 -23.03 10.50
N THR A 73 9.16 -21.83 10.17
CA THR A 73 10.57 -21.59 9.76
C THR A 73 11.39 -20.85 10.82
N GLY A 74 10.75 -20.29 11.85
CA GLY A 74 11.41 -19.38 12.80
C GLY A 74 11.75 -17.99 12.22
N VAL A 75 11.50 -17.78 10.92
CA VAL A 75 11.91 -16.58 10.18
C VAL A 75 10.68 -15.73 9.84
N PRO A 76 10.72 -14.39 9.96
CA PRO A 76 9.60 -13.55 9.58
C PRO A 76 9.35 -13.59 8.05
N CYS A 77 8.10 -13.66 7.62
CA CYS A 77 7.74 -13.58 6.20
C CYS A 77 7.91 -12.14 5.65
N PRO A 78 7.88 -11.93 4.33
CA PRO A 78 8.01 -10.58 3.74
C PRO A 78 6.98 -9.58 4.25
N SER A 79 5.74 -10.02 4.51
CA SER A 79 4.64 -9.20 5.01
C SER A 79 4.55 -9.11 6.54
N CYS A 80 5.41 -9.82 7.29
CA CYS A 80 5.42 -9.74 8.76
C CYS A 80 5.64 -8.30 9.23
N GLY A 81 4.78 -7.85 10.16
CA GLY A 81 4.77 -6.47 10.64
C GLY A 81 3.96 -5.49 9.79
N LEU A 82 3.32 -5.91 8.68
CA LEU A 82 2.52 -5.04 7.82
C LEU A 82 1.34 -4.43 8.59
N THR A 83 0.50 -5.26 9.24
CA THR A 83 -0.63 -4.79 10.05
C THR A 83 -0.16 -3.94 11.22
N THR A 84 0.95 -4.32 11.84
CA THR A 84 1.56 -3.58 12.96
C THR A 84 2.03 -2.20 12.51
N SER A 85 2.68 -2.09 11.34
CA SER A 85 3.12 -0.80 10.80
C SER A 85 1.95 0.12 10.48
N MET A 86 0.85 -0.43 9.92
CA MET A 86 -0.37 0.33 9.66
C MET A 86 -1.03 0.82 10.95
N ALA A 87 -1.11 -0.03 11.99
CA ALA A 87 -1.65 0.35 13.28
C ALA A 87 -0.80 1.44 13.96
N LEU A 88 0.53 1.30 13.98
CA LEU A 88 1.44 2.32 14.51
C LEU A 88 1.31 3.64 13.75
N LEU A 89 1.20 3.59 12.42
CA LEU A 89 0.99 4.79 11.60
C LEU A 89 -0.35 5.47 11.93
N ALA A 90 -1.41 4.70 12.10
CA ALA A 90 -2.74 5.22 12.47
C ALA A 90 -2.73 5.89 13.85
N HIS A 91 -1.85 5.45 14.77
CA HIS A 91 -1.62 6.09 16.06
C HIS A 91 -0.59 7.23 16.01
N GLY A 92 -0.10 7.62 14.84
CA GLY A 92 0.88 8.71 14.65
C GLY A 92 2.33 8.33 14.95
N ASP A 93 2.61 7.08 15.30
CA ASP A 93 3.97 6.61 15.61
C ASP A 93 4.70 6.16 14.34
N VAL A 94 5.06 7.14 13.51
CA VAL A 94 5.74 6.92 12.22
C VAL A 94 7.09 6.21 12.41
N ARG A 95 7.83 6.54 13.46
CA ARG A 95 9.16 5.96 13.70
C ARG A 95 9.09 4.46 13.93
N ASN A 96 8.21 4.02 14.81
CA ASN A 96 8.04 2.59 15.11
C ASN A 96 7.30 1.88 13.99
N SER A 97 6.41 2.55 13.24
CA SER A 97 5.81 2.05 12.01
C SER A 97 6.87 1.64 10.98
N LEU A 98 7.84 2.51 10.70
CA LEU A 98 8.97 2.22 9.81
C LEU A 98 9.85 1.06 10.32
N ARG A 99 10.05 0.97 11.63
CA ARG A 99 10.81 -0.13 12.25
C ARG A 99 10.09 -1.47 12.15
N ALA A 100 8.77 -1.48 12.33
CA ALA A 100 7.95 -2.68 12.22
C ALA A 100 7.96 -3.19 10.77
N ASN A 101 7.59 -2.35 9.81
CA ASN A 101 7.66 -2.66 8.39
C ASN A 101 7.71 -1.40 7.53
N ALA A 102 8.90 -0.99 7.07
CA ALA A 102 9.06 0.20 6.25
C ALA A 102 8.25 0.12 4.94
N ALA A 103 8.20 -1.05 4.29
CA ALA A 103 7.39 -1.25 3.09
C ALA A 103 5.89 -1.10 3.39
N GLY A 104 5.44 -1.61 4.54
CA GLY A 104 4.06 -1.43 5.02
C GLY A 104 3.72 0.01 5.32
N THR A 105 4.65 0.76 5.91
CA THR A 105 4.46 2.20 6.16
C THR A 105 4.33 2.99 4.85
N VAL A 106 5.20 2.72 3.86
CA VAL A 106 5.13 3.37 2.53
C VAL A 106 3.81 3.01 1.82
N LEU A 107 3.39 1.74 1.88
CA LEU A 107 2.11 1.30 1.33
C LEU A 107 0.93 1.99 2.00
N ALA A 108 0.94 2.11 3.33
CA ALA A 108 -0.10 2.81 4.08
C ALA A 108 -0.19 4.30 3.71
N LEU A 109 0.94 4.99 3.59
CA LEU A 109 0.98 6.39 3.14
C LEU A 109 0.45 6.54 1.71
N PHE A 110 0.82 5.61 0.82
CA PHE A 110 0.28 5.58 -0.54
C PHE A 110 -1.24 5.39 -0.54
N TRP A 111 -1.77 4.47 0.25
CA TRP A 111 -3.21 4.26 0.37
C TRP A 111 -3.93 5.47 0.98
N LEU A 112 -3.31 6.13 1.96
CA LEU A 112 -3.86 7.35 2.54
C LEU A 112 -4.00 8.48 1.49
N ALA A 113 -3.04 8.58 0.55
CA ALA A 113 -3.14 9.50 -0.58
C ALA A 113 -4.13 9.02 -1.66
N LEU A 114 -4.27 7.71 -1.83
CA LEU A 114 -5.15 7.11 -2.82
C LEU A 114 -6.64 7.31 -2.49
N ILE A 115 -7.01 7.32 -1.21
CA ILE A 115 -8.39 7.55 -0.75
C ILE A 115 -8.95 8.87 -1.31
N PRO A 116 -8.36 10.06 -1.03
CA PRO A 116 -8.86 11.32 -1.56
C PRO A 116 -8.76 11.37 -3.09
N TRP A 117 -7.73 10.77 -3.69
CA TRP A 117 -7.62 10.69 -5.14
C TRP A 117 -8.78 9.93 -5.78
N CYS A 118 -9.18 8.78 -5.23
CA CYS A 118 -10.34 8.02 -5.69
C CYS A 118 -11.63 8.83 -5.57
N LEU A 119 -11.84 9.48 -4.43
CA LEU A 119 -13.05 10.26 -4.17
C LEU A 119 -13.14 11.49 -5.10
N ILE A 120 -12.05 12.25 -5.24
CA ILE A 120 -12.01 13.43 -6.10
C ILE A 120 -12.18 13.02 -7.57
N SER A 121 -11.51 11.95 -8.03
CA SER A 121 -11.66 11.43 -9.40
C SER A 121 -13.10 10.98 -9.68
N ALA A 122 -13.78 10.34 -8.71
CA ALA A 122 -15.16 9.95 -8.83
C ALA A 122 -16.12 11.15 -8.88
N LEU A 123 -15.85 12.23 -8.12
CA LEU A 123 -16.64 13.46 -8.11
C LEU A 123 -16.48 14.27 -9.40
N VAL A 124 -15.22 14.48 -9.82
CA VAL A 124 -14.89 15.25 -11.04
C VAL A 124 -15.17 14.48 -12.32
N ARG A 125 -15.44 13.17 -12.24
CA ARG A 125 -15.67 12.24 -13.35
C ARG A 125 -14.51 12.15 -14.35
N ARG A 126 -13.29 12.36 -13.88
CA ARG A 126 -12.06 12.31 -14.69
C ARG A 126 -10.93 11.70 -13.87
N TYR A 127 -10.04 10.95 -14.52
CA TYR A 127 -8.80 10.51 -13.86
C TYR A 127 -7.87 11.71 -13.72
N LEU A 128 -7.50 12.02 -12.49
CA LEU A 128 -6.56 13.08 -12.20
C LEU A 128 -5.14 12.50 -12.31
N MET A 129 -4.28 13.14 -13.11
CA MET A 129 -2.85 12.84 -13.22
C MET A 129 -2.47 11.40 -13.69
N VAL A 130 -3.45 10.59 -14.13
CA VAL A 130 -3.19 9.22 -14.59
C VAL A 130 -3.62 9.09 -16.04
N VAL A 131 -2.67 8.77 -16.92
CA VAL A 131 -2.92 8.58 -18.37
C VAL A 131 -3.52 7.21 -18.64
N SER A 132 -3.05 6.17 -17.94
CA SER A 132 -3.59 4.81 -18.03
C SER A 132 -3.59 4.16 -16.64
N LEU A 133 -4.77 3.74 -16.18
CA LEU A 133 -4.95 3.10 -14.88
C LEU A 133 -4.23 1.75 -14.81
N GLU A 134 -4.24 1.00 -15.90
CA GLU A 134 -3.61 -0.32 -16.00
C GLU A 134 -2.09 -0.25 -15.74
N TRP A 135 -1.39 0.66 -16.43
CA TRP A 135 0.04 0.86 -16.22
C TRP A 135 0.36 1.39 -14.82
N ALA A 136 -0.45 2.31 -14.30
CA ALA A 136 -0.25 2.83 -12.95
C ALA A 136 -0.39 1.71 -11.89
N LEU A 137 -1.39 0.84 -12.02
CA LEU A 137 -1.57 -0.30 -11.13
C LEU A 137 -0.43 -1.31 -11.26
N LEU A 138 -0.02 -1.64 -12.49
CA LEU A 138 1.10 -2.57 -12.73
C LEU A 138 2.39 -2.06 -12.08
N VAL A 139 2.74 -0.80 -12.31
CA VAL A 139 3.93 -0.18 -11.72
C VAL A 139 3.84 -0.14 -10.21
N ALA A 140 2.67 0.21 -9.63
CA ALA A 140 2.47 0.22 -8.19
C ALA A 140 2.65 -1.19 -7.59
N VAL A 141 2.06 -2.23 -8.19
CA VAL A 141 2.21 -3.62 -7.72
C VAL A 141 3.67 -4.07 -7.76
N ILE A 142 4.37 -3.87 -8.90
CA ILE A 142 5.78 -4.23 -9.04
C ILE A 142 6.64 -3.48 -8.00
N PHE A 143 6.39 -2.19 -7.81
CA PHE A 143 7.11 -1.37 -6.84
C PHE A 143 6.93 -1.89 -5.42
N PHE A 144 5.70 -2.14 -4.97
CA PHE A 144 5.44 -2.59 -3.60
C PHE A 144 5.90 -4.02 -3.35
N VAL A 145 5.74 -4.93 -4.32
CA VAL A 145 6.28 -6.30 -4.22
C VAL A 145 7.81 -6.26 -4.14
N GLY A 146 8.45 -5.49 -4.99
CA GLY A 146 9.90 -5.29 -4.95
C GLY A 146 10.37 -4.74 -3.61
N LEU A 147 9.68 -3.72 -3.08
CA LEU A 147 10.00 -3.12 -1.79
C LEU A 147 9.87 -4.13 -0.62
N LEU A 148 8.82 -4.96 -0.64
CA LEU A 148 8.64 -6.03 0.36
C LEU A 148 9.73 -7.07 0.28
N LEU A 149 10.13 -7.50 -0.92
CA LEU A 149 11.17 -8.51 -1.11
C LEU A 149 12.56 -7.97 -0.72
N VAL A 150 12.89 -6.73 -1.11
CA VAL A 150 14.16 -6.10 -0.72
C VAL A 150 14.24 -5.96 0.79
N ARG A 151 13.19 -5.45 1.45
CA ARG A 151 13.13 -5.39 2.91
C ARG A 151 13.32 -6.77 3.54
N TRP A 152 12.62 -7.77 3.03
CA TRP A 152 12.72 -9.14 3.55
C TRP A 152 14.13 -9.70 3.43
N GLY A 153 14.78 -9.50 2.28
CA GLY A 153 16.19 -9.87 2.07
C GLY A 153 17.12 -9.20 3.08
N ILE A 154 16.90 -7.91 3.39
CA ILE A 154 17.68 -7.19 4.42
C ILE A 154 17.45 -7.80 5.81
N VAL A 155 16.20 -8.08 6.18
CA VAL A 155 15.85 -8.68 7.48
C VAL A 155 16.48 -10.06 7.64
N LEU A 156 16.46 -10.87 6.58
CA LEU A 156 17.12 -12.18 6.56
C LEU A 156 18.64 -12.06 6.71
N GLY A 157 19.26 -11.18 5.90
CA GLY A 157 20.71 -10.99 5.93
C GLY A 157 21.20 -10.49 7.29
N VAL A 158 20.53 -9.52 7.88
CA VAL A 158 20.87 -9.01 9.22
C VAL A 158 20.61 -10.07 10.29
N GLY A 159 19.51 -10.82 10.18
CA GLY A 159 19.19 -11.89 11.12
C GLY A 159 20.21 -13.03 11.07
N TRP A 160 20.68 -13.39 9.87
CA TRP A 160 21.75 -14.37 9.66
C TRP A 160 23.06 -13.88 10.26
N TYR A 161 23.48 -12.67 9.93
CA TYR A 161 24.72 -12.08 10.46
C TYR A 161 24.75 -12.03 11.98
N ASN A 162 23.61 -11.76 12.63
CA ASN A 162 23.49 -11.69 14.09
C ASN A 162 23.22 -13.06 14.75
N GLY A 163 23.26 -14.18 14.02
CA GLY A 163 22.99 -15.52 14.56
C GLY A 163 21.59 -15.73 15.13
N LYS A 164 20.60 -14.92 14.70
CA LYS A 164 19.25 -14.93 15.27
C LYS A 164 18.39 -16.11 14.78
N TYR A 165 18.72 -16.71 13.65
CA TYR A 165 17.90 -17.73 12.98
C TYR A 165 18.54 -19.13 12.98
N PHE A 166 19.70 -19.31 13.64
CA PHE A 166 20.38 -20.61 13.82
C PHE A 166 20.95 -20.74 15.22
#